data_9e1788b4807e7d0eb421b352ce719df2
#
_entry.id   9e1788b4807e7d0eb421b352ce719df2
#
_cell.length_a   1.000
_cell.length_b   1.000
_cell.length_c   1.000
_cell.angle_alpha   90.00
_cell.angle_beta   90.00
_cell.angle_gamma   90.00
#
_symmetry.space_group_name_H-M   'P 1'
#
loop_
_entity.id
_entity.type
_entity.pdbx_description
1 polymer ?
#
loop_
_entity_poly.entity_id
_entity_poly.type
_entity_poly.pdbx_seq_one_letter_code
_entity_poly.pdbx_strand_id
1 'polypeptide(L)'
;MARRNSQELAFTALTIEGGLLAPDFLNKIAHLDATEQSESDYDIPRGLKLRDEIGRYWKIAQNLWQDFAGKRVRTDLDAHTVTVRDFLEPFCRQVLGFADLRAVGQVTVAERNFPIGFAAVDGMVPVVFAAHDQMLDKPSARHGDTVGEGNTQRIRRRSPFLLVQEFLNASEDSLWAVVTNGLKFRVLRDN
;
A
#
# COMPACT_ATOMS: atom_id res chain seq x y z
N MET A 1 27.22 -32.49 -9.61
CA MET A 1 26.12 -31.66 -9.08
C MET A 1 26.45 -30.21 -9.43
N ALA A 2 25.80 -29.65 -10.44
CA ALA A 2 26.02 -28.26 -10.88
C ALA A 2 25.35 -27.33 -9.83
N ARG A 3 26.13 -26.47 -9.19
CA ARG A 3 25.61 -25.33 -8.41
C ARG A 3 24.86 -24.43 -9.42
N ARG A 4 23.52 -24.41 -9.33
CA ARG A 4 22.73 -23.34 -9.92
C ARG A 4 23.18 -22.05 -9.22
N ASN A 5 23.92 -21.20 -9.92
CA ASN A 5 24.11 -19.82 -9.52
C ASN A 5 22.70 -19.19 -9.49
N SER A 6 22.16 -18.97 -8.29
CA SER A 6 21.04 -18.09 -8.12
C SER A 6 21.54 -16.69 -8.48
N GLN A 7 21.23 -16.25 -9.69
CA GLN A 7 21.40 -14.84 -10.06
C GLN A 7 20.47 -14.06 -9.11
N GLU A 8 21.06 -13.35 -8.18
CA GLU A 8 20.36 -12.40 -7.33
C GLU A 8 19.69 -11.38 -8.26
N LEU A 9 18.35 -11.28 -8.18
CA LEU A 9 17.60 -10.32 -8.98
C LEU A 9 17.96 -8.92 -8.50
N ALA A 10 18.75 -8.21 -9.29
CA ALA A 10 18.99 -6.79 -9.09
C ALA A 10 17.77 -6.02 -9.64
N PHE A 11 16.89 -5.56 -8.76
CA PHE A 11 15.82 -4.64 -9.12
C PHE A 11 16.43 -3.27 -9.40
N THR A 12 16.59 -2.92 -10.67
CA THR A 12 17.21 -1.65 -11.07
C THR A 12 16.28 -0.46 -10.93
N ALA A 13 14.97 -0.69 -10.93
CA ALA A 13 13.95 0.35 -10.92
C ALA A 13 13.33 0.62 -9.54
N LEU A 14 13.62 -0.21 -8.53
CA LEU A 14 13.10 -0.05 -7.19
C LEU A 14 14.11 -0.52 -6.14
N THR A 15 14.02 0.09 -4.96
CA THR A 15 14.81 -0.31 -3.79
C THR A 15 13.87 -1.02 -2.83
N ILE A 16 14.28 -2.22 -2.38
CA ILE A 16 13.56 -2.99 -1.37
C ILE A 16 14.32 -2.86 -0.05
N GLU A 17 13.63 -2.44 1.00
CA GLU A 17 14.17 -2.27 2.34
C GLU A 17 13.35 -3.09 3.34
N GLY A 18 14.01 -3.55 4.40
CA GLY A 18 13.38 -4.33 5.48
C GLY A 18 13.48 -5.84 5.26
N GLY A 19 13.02 -6.61 6.25
CA GLY A 19 13.16 -8.07 6.32
C GLY A 19 11.84 -8.84 6.33
N LEU A 20 10.72 -8.20 5.96
CA LEU A 20 9.40 -8.84 5.98
C LEU A 20 9.31 -10.00 4.99
N LEU A 21 9.90 -9.83 3.81
CA LEU A 21 9.98 -10.86 2.78
C LEU A 21 11.46 -11.22 2.54
N ALA A 22 11.79 -12.50 2.67
CA ALA A 22 13.14 -12.97 2.42
C ALA A 22 13.53 -12.75 0.94
N PRO A 23 14.80 -12.37 0.65
CA PRO A 23 15.28 -12.17 -0.73
C PRO A 23 15.04 -13.38 -1.63
N ASP A 24 15.24 -14.60 -1.13
CA ASP A 24 15.00 -15.84 -1.87
C ASP A 24 13.52 -16.01 -2.24
N PHE A 25 12.61 -15.57 -1.38
CA PHE A 25 11.18 -15.61 -1.65
C PHE A 25 10.78 -14.59 -2.72
N LEU A 26 11.31 -13.37 -2.63
CA LEU A 26 11.11 -12.35 -3.67
C LEU A 26 11.64 -12.81 -5.03
N ASN A 27 12.76 -13.51 -5.03
CA ASN A 27 13.33 -14.10 -6.24
C ASN A 27 12.40 -15.17 -6.85
N LYS A 28 11.82 -16.05 -6.03
CA LYS A 28 10.81 -17.03 -6.48
C LYS A 28 9.57 -16.35 -7.07
N ILE A 29 9.04 -15.33 -6.39
CA ILE A 29 7.89 -14.56 -6.89
C ILE A 29 8.19 -13.97 -8.27
N ALA A 30 9.34 -13.34 -8.44
CA ALA A 30 9.71 -12.70 -9.70
C ALA A 30 9.89 -13.69 -10.88
N HIS A 31 10.23 -14.94 -10.57
CA HIS A 31 10.34 -16.01 -11.58
C HIS A 31 9.05 -16.82 -11.76
N LEU A 32 8.01 -16.53 -10.99
CA LEU A 32 6.76 -17.29 -10.92
C LEU A 32 7.00 -18.74 -10.46
N ASP A 33 7.90 -18.92 -9.51
CA ASP A 33 8.31 -20.21 -8.93
C ASP A 33 7.78 -20.41 -7.49
N ALA A 34 7.00 -19.47 -6.94
CA ALA A 34 6.36 -19.64 -5.65
C ALA A 34 5.14 -20.59 -5.76
N THR A 35 4.80 -21.26 -4.67
CA THR A 35 3.75 -22.29 -4.66
C THR A 35 2.35 -21.73 -4.97
N GLU A 36 2.07 -20.50 -4.55
CA GLU A 36 0.78 -19.84 -4.74
C GLU A 36 0.81 -18.84 -5.92
N GLN A 37 1.36 -19.26 -7.06
CA GLN A 37 1.46 -18.45 -8.28
C GLN A 37 0.93 -19.16 -9.54
N SER A 38 -0.08 -20.02 -9.38
CA SER A 38 -0.79 -20.58 -10.52
C SER A 38 -1.89 -19.62 -11.01
N GLU A 39 -2.38 -19.84 -12.21
CA GLU A 39 -3.49 -19.06 -12.77
C GLU A 39 -4.73 -19.12 -11.87
N SER A 40 -4.98 -20.24 -11.17
CA SER A 40 -6.11 -20.39 -10.25
C SER A 40 -5.97 -19.59 -8.96
N ASP A 41 -4.74 -19.33 -8.50
CA ASP A 41 -4.50 -18.55 -7.29
C ASP A 41 -4.81 -17.06 -7.48
N TYR A 42 -4.82 -16.63 -8.75
CA TYR A 42 -5.15 -15.26 -9.15
C TYR A 42 -6.51 -15.14 -9.85
N ASP A 43 -7.38 -16.16 -9.75
CA ASP A 43 -8.70 -16.20 -10.41
C ASP A 43 -8.64 -15.89 -11.90
N ILE A 44 -7.55 -16.28 -12.58
CA ILE A 44 -7.36 -16.03 -14.01
C ILE A 44 -8.26 -16.99 -14.80
N PRO A 45 -9.11 -16.48 -15.72
CA PRO A 45 -9.99 -17.31 -16.52
C PRO A 45 -9.23 -18.35 -17.35
N ARG A 46 -9.89 -19.51 -17.59
CA ARG A 46 -9.33 -20.58 -18.43
C ARG A 46 -8.93 -20.07 -19.81
N GLY A 47 -7.72 -20.42 -20.22
CA GLY A 47 -7.15 -20.05 -21.52
C GLY A 47 -6.29 -18.80 -21.49
N LEU A 48 -6.30 -18.03 -20.41
CA LEU A 48 -5.36 -16.95 -20.18
C LEU A 48 -4.14 -17.44 -19.38
N LYS A 49 -3.03 -16.79 -19.55
CA LYS A 49 -1.78 -17.09 -18.85
C LYS A 49 -1.41 -15.97 -17.87
N LEU A 50 -0.95 -16.35 -16.68
CA LEU A 50 -0.53 -15.42 -15.65
C LEU A 50 0.46 -14.38 -16.19
N ARG A 51 1.44 -14.80 -16.99
CA ARG A 51 2.44 -13.90 -17.57
C ARG A 51 1.84 -12.86 -18.52
N ASP A 52 0.83 -13.21 -19.29
CA ASP A 52 0.15 -12.30 -20.21
C ASP A 52 -0.70 -11.29 -19.41
N GLU A 53 -1.37 -11.75 -18.35
CA GLU A 53 -2.13 -10.90 -17.44
C GLU A 53 -1.21 -9.91 -16.69
N ILE A 54 -0.05 -10.34 -16.21
CA ILE A 54 0.97 -9.42 -15.65
C ILE A 54 1.31 -8.32 -16.66
N GLY A 55 1.53 -8.67 -17.94
CA GLY A 55 1.78 -7.70 -19.02
C GLY A 55 0.64 -6.70 -19.20
N ARG A 56 -0.62 -7.17 -19.13
CA ARG A 56 -1.82 -6.35 -19.23
C ARG A 56 -1.95 -5.37 -18.06
N TYR A 57 -1.82 -5.86 -16.83
CA TYR A 57 -1.87 -5.03 -15.63
C TYR A 57 -0.70 -4.04 -15.56
N TRP A 58 0.49 -4.44 -16.01
CA TRP A 58 1.63 -3.54 -16.13
C TRP A 58 1.35 -2.37 -17.07
N LYS A 59 0.65 -2.60 -18.19
CA LYS A 59 0.25 -1.53 -19.11
C LYS A 59 -0.73 -0.55 -18.48
N ILE A 60 -1.69 -1.05 -17.71
CA ILE A 60 -2.61 -0.20 -16.93
C ILE A 60 -1.82 0.63 -15.92
N ALA A 61 -0.91 0.01 -15.18
CA ALA A 61 -0.05 0.69 -14.21
C ALA A 61 0.79 1.80 -14.85
N GLN A 62 1.37 1.57 -16.02
CA GLN A 62 2.12 2.58 -16.76
C GLN A 62 1.27 3.79 -17.14
N ASN A 63 0.03 3.57 -17.60
CA ASN A 63 -0.87 4.67 -17.97
C ASN A 63 -1.26 5.50 -16.74
N LEU A 64 -1.62 4.84 -15.63
CA LEU A 64 -1.92 5.52 -14.36
C LEU A 64 -0.72 6.32 -13.85
N TRP A 65 0.47 5.75 -13.94
CA TRP A 65 1.70 6.43 -13.56
C TRP A 65 2.01 7.65 -14.42
N GLN A 66 1.85 7.57 -15.74
CA GLN A 66 2.08 8.70 -16.65
C GLN A 66 1.17 9.87 -16.34
N ASP A 67 -0.14 9.61 -16.10
CA ASP A 67 -1.09 10.64 -15.70
C ASP A 67 -0.71 11.26 -14.36
N PHE A 68 -0.43 10.43 -13.35
CA PHE A 68 0.02 10.87 -12.04
C PHE A 68 1.32 11.69 -12.11
N ALA A 69 2.33 11.21 -12.86
CA ALA A 69 3.61 11.91 -13.01
C ALA A 69 3.44 13.31 -13.64
N GLY A 70 2.52 13.46 -14.57
CA GLY A 70 2.18 14.77 -15.15
C GLY A 70 1.44 15.70 -14.18
N LYS A 71 0.53 15.14 -13.38
CA LYS A 71 -0.27 15.93 -12.41
C LYS A 71 0.53 16.33 -11.17
N ARG A 72 1.39 15.48 -10.65
CA ARG A 72 2.11 15.72 -9.38
C ARG A 72 3.06 16.92 -9.41
N VAL A 73 3.49 17.36 -10.58
CA VAL A 73 4.38 18.53 -10.73
C VAL A 73 3.59 19.85 -10.79
N ARG A 74 2.27 19.79 -10.83
CA ARG A 74 1.40 20.96 -10.89
C ARG A 74 1.14 21.49 -9.49
N THR A 75 1.37 22.77 -9.29
CA THR A 75 1.17 23.47 -8.01
C THR A 75 -0.25 23.98 -7.79
N ASP A 76 -1.08 23.97 -8.84
CA ASP A 76 -2.49 24.36 -8.82
C ASP A 76 -3.44 23.21 -8.45
N LEU A 77 -2.93 21.97 -8.30
CA LEU A 77 -3.71 20.82 -7.92
C LEU A 77 -3.44 20.44 -6.45
N ASP A 78 -4.48 19.96 -5.77
CA ASP A 78 -4.32 19.40 -4.42
C ASP A 78 -3.54 18.09 -4.46
N ALA A 79 -2.36 18.07 -3.85
CA ALA A 79 -1.44 16.94 -3.87
C ALA A 79 -2.08 15.65 -3.34
N HIS A 80 -2.95 15.74 -2.33
CA HIS A 80 -3.63 14.57 -1.78
C HIS A 80 -4.65 13.99 -2.76
N THR A 81 -5.47 14.85 -3.38
CA THR A 81 -6.44 14.40 -4.37
C THR A 81 -5.77 13.75 -5.57
N VAL A 82 -4.71 14.36 -6.10
CA VAL A 82 -3.91 13.80 -7.21
C VAL A 82 -3.33 12.43 -6.83
N THR A 83 -2.81 12.30 -5.60
CA THR A 83 -2.19 11.04 -5.18
C THR A 83 -3.23 9.96 -4.90
N VAL A 84 -4.25 10.27 -4.13
CA VAL A 84 -5.19 9.26 -3.64
C VAL A 84 -6.23 8.91 -4.70
N ARG A 85 -7.05 9.88 -5.08
CA ARG A 85 -8.19 9.64 -5.97
C ARG A 85 -7.75 9.34 -7.41
N ASP A 86 -6.77 10.10 -7.92
CA ASP A 86 -6.41 10.00 -9.33
C ASP A 86 -5.38 8.90 -9.60
N PHE A 87 -4.63 8.43 -8.57
CA PHE A 87 -3.61 7.40 -8.74
C PHE A 87 -3.78 6.18 -7.83
N LEU A 88 -3.72 6.32 -6.51
CA LEU A 88 -3.62 5.15 -5.60
C LEU A 88 -4.89 4.31 -5.56
N GLU A 89 -6.07 4.91 -5.52
CA GLU A 89 -7.33 4.14 -5.55
C GLU A 89 -7.47 3.31 -6.83
N PRO A 90 -7.34 3.89 -8.05
CA PRO A 90 -7.39 3.10 -9.28
C PRO A 90 -6.22 2.10 -9.37
N PHE A 91 -5.03 2.44 -8.91
CA PHE A 91 -3.88 1.53 -8.92
C PHE A 91 -4.13 0.30 -8.02
N CYS A 92 -4.59 0.50 -6.80
CA CYS A 92 -4.91 -0.60 -5.89
C CYS A 92 -6.03 -1.49 -6.43
N ARG A 93 -7.09 -0.91 -7.00
CA ARG A 93 -8.24 -1.70 -7.52
C ARG A 93 -7.93 -2.40 -8.83
N GLN A 94 -7.32 -1.70 -9.78
CA GLN A 94 -7.17 -2.17 -11.16
C GLN A 94 -5.86 -2.91 -11.41
N VAL A 95 -4.81 -2.67 -10.61
CA VAL A 95 -3.49 -3.27 -10.79
C VAL A 95 -3.17 -4.27 -9.69
N LEU A 96 -3.38 -3.89 -8.41
CA LEU A 96 -3.06 -4.76 -7.28
C LEU A 96 -4.19 -5.73 -6.91
N GLY A 97 -5.38 -5.60 -7.51
CA GLY A 97 -6.48 -6.54 -7.30
C GLY A 97 -7.29 -6.31 -6.01
N PHE A 98 -7.10 -5.19 -5.29
CA PHE A 98 -7.93 -4.84 -4.13
C PHE A 98 -9.30 -4.29 -4.56
N ALA A 99 -10.12 -5.16 -5.17
CA ALA A 99 -11.43 -4.76 -5.72
C ALA A 99 -12.37 -4.22 -4.63
N ASP A 100 -12.27 -4.74 -3.41
CA ASP A 100 -13.05 -4.36 -2.22
C ASP A 100 -12.49 -3.17 -1.45
N LEU A 101 -11.40 -2.55 -1.92
CA LEU A 101 -10.84 -1.35 -1.28
C LEU A 101 -11.95 -0.30 -1.09
N ARG A 102 -12.18 0.11 0.15
CA ARG A 102 -13.24 1.09 0.48
C ARG A 102 -12.75 2.16 1.44
N ALA A 103 -13.33 3.34 1.33
CA ALA A 103 -13.13 4.39 2.32
C ALA A 103 -13.81 4.00 3.63
N VAL A 104 -13.08 4.07 4.73
CA VAL A 104 -13.57 3.79 6.09
C VAL A 104 -13.45 5.03 7.00
N GLY A 105 -12.69 6.04 6.58
CA GLY A 105 -12.48 7.27 7.33
C GLY A 105 -11.77 7.03 8.66
N GLN A 106 -12.50 7.14 9.77
CA GLN A 106 -12.00 6.83 11.10
C GLN A 106 -12.44 5.42 11.52
N VAL A 107 -11.53 4.69 12.15
CA VAL A 107 -11.78 3.38 12.74
C VAL A 107 -11.53 3.47 14.24
N THR A 108 -12.47 3.00 15.05
CA THR A 108 -12.35 2.98 16.51
C THR A 108 -11.90 1.59 16.96
N VAL A 109 -10.78 1.52 17.66
CA VAL A 109 -10.23 0.29 18.25
C VAL A 109 -9.79 0.61 19.68
N ALA A 110 -10.17 -0.23 20.64
CA ALA A 110 -9.85 -0.06 22.07
C ALA A 110 -10.10 1.39 22.55
N GLU A 111 -11.29 1.93 22.28
CA GLU A 111 -11.73 3.29 22.62
C GLU A 111 -10.89 4.43 22.00
N ARG A 112 -9.99 4.13 21.08
CA ARG A 112 -9.15 5.10 20.36
C ARG A 112 -9.60 5.24 18.91
N ASN A 113 -9.60 6.46 18.41
CA ASN A 113 -9.93 6.77 17.02
C ASN A 113 -8.67 6.86 16.17
N PHE A 114 -8.68 6.13 15.05
CA PHE A 114 -7.59 6.11 14.09
C PHE A 114 -8.09 6.59 12.72
N PRO A 115 -7.56 7.68 12.15
CA PRO A 115 -7.92 8.16 10.82
C PRO A 115 -7.22 7.32 9.73
N ILE A 116 -7.65 6.06 9.60
CA ILE A 116 -7.04 5.09 8.68
C ILE A 116 -7.28 5.47 7.22
N GLY A 117 -8.49 5.94 6.89
CA GLY A 117 -8.86 6.36 5.55
C GLY A 117 -9.47 5.24 4.72
N PHE A 118 -8.77 4.15 4.49
CA PHE A 118 -9.20 3.04 3.65
C PHE A 118 -8.97 1.67 4.31
N ALA A 119 -9.69 0.67 3.81
CA ALA A 119 -9.47 -0.74 4.17
C ALA A 119 -9.76 -1.64 2.96
N ALA A 120 -9.08 -2.78 2.91
CA ALA A 120 -9.24 -3.83 1.92
C ALA A 120 -9.33 -5.20 2.61
N VAL A 121 -9.56 -6.26 1.82
CA VAL A 121 -9.66 -7.66 2.29
C VAL A 121 -10.71 -7.77 3.40
N ASP A 122 -11.96 -7.43 3.04
CA ASP A 122 -13.11 -7.39 3.96
C ASP A 122 -12.92 -6.51 5.21
N GLY A 123 -11.99 -5.54 5.14
CA GLY A 123 -11.67 -4.62 6.22
C GLY A 123 -10.52 -5.05 7.11
N MET A 124 -9.96 -6.25 6.92
CA MET A 124 -8.85 -6.77 7.73
C MET A 124 -7.51 -6.09 7.45
N VAL A 125 -7.36 -5.45 6.28
CA VAL A 125 -6.13 -4.76 5.90
C VAL A 125 -6.38 -3.25 5.87
N PRO A 126 -6.02 -2.50 6.93
CA PRO A 126 -6.05 -1.04 6.90
C PRO A 126 -5.04 -0.50 5.90
N VAL A 127 -5.47 0.54 5.18
CA VAL A 127 -4.67 1.19 4.14
C VAL A 127 -4.64 2.70 4.40
N VAL A 128 -3.46 3.25 4.61
CA VAL A 128 -3.26 4.68 4.81
C VAL A 128 -2.58 5.28 3.60
N PHE A 129 -3.28 6.18 2.94
CA PHE A 129 -2.76 6.96 1.83
C PHE A 129 -2.30 8.34 2.31
N ALA A 130 -1.10 8.73 1.89
CA ALA A 130 -0.57 10.07 2.07
C ALA A 130 -0.42 10.77 0.71
N ALA A 131 -0.33 12.09 0.72
CA ALA A 131 0.00 12.84 -0.48
C ALA A 131 1.44 12.55 -0.93
N HIS A 132 1.73 12.67 -2.24
CA HIS A 132 3.05 12.37 -2.81
C HIS A 132 4.18 13.25 -2.23
N ASP A 133 3.87 14.45 -1.76
CA ASP A 133 4.78 15.39 -1.11
C ASP A 133 4.90 15.16 0.41
N GLN A 134 4.07 14.29 1.00
CA GLN A 134 4.11 13.90 2.40
C GLN A 134 5.07 12.73 2.61
N MET A 135 6.11 12.94 3.43
CA MET A 135 6.98 11.85 3.89
C MET A 135 6.22 10.92 4.85
N LEU A 136 6.34 9.61 4.64
CA LEU A 136 5.63 8.61 5.46
C LEU A 136 6.05 8.61 6.93
N ASP A 137 7.25 9.10 7.25
CA ASP A 137 7.80 9.16 8.61
C ASP A 137 7.65 10.55 9.27
N LYS A 138 7.11 11.53 8.56
CA LYS A 138 6.94 12.90 9.11
C LYS A 138 5.49 13.13 9.56
N PRO A 139 5.30 13.70 10.76
CA PRO A 139 3.97 14.02 11.27
C PRO A 139 3.22 15.01 10.40
N SER A 140 1.92 14.77 10.21
CA SER A 140 1.00 15.71 9.57
C SER A 140 -0.31 15.82 10.35
N ALA A 141 -1.05 16.90 10.14
CA ALA A 141 -2.35 17.09 10.77
C ALA A 141 -3.40 16.11 10.23
N ARG A 142 -3.31 15.73 8.96
CA ARG A 142 -4.23 14.80 8.29
C ARG A 142 -4.23 13.39 8.93
N HIS A 143 -3.10 12.96 9.48
CA HIS A 143 -2.94 11.66 10.12
C HIS A 143 -2.98 11.74 11.65
N GLY A 144 -3.39 12.90 12.18
CA GLY A 144 -3.56 13.13 13.61
C GLY A 144 -4.95 12.77 14.11
N ASP A 145 -5.07 12.69 15.42
CA ASP A 145 -6.32 12.59 16.15
C ASP A 145 -6.51 13.81 17.06
N THR A 146 -7.75 14.06 17.43
CA THR A 146 -8.07 15.08 18.44
C THR A 146 -7.94 14.44 19.81
N VAL A 147 -7.12 15.02 20.68
CA VAL A 147 -6.92 14.60 22.06
C VAL A 147 -7.28 15.73 23.01
N GLY A 148 -7.86 15.38 24.19
CA GLY A 148 -8.34 16.33 25.18
C GLY A 148 -9.85 16.56 25.12
N GLU A 149 -10.40 17.16 26.14
CA GLU A 149 -11.84 17.45 26.29
C GLU A 149 -12.10 18.96 26.33
N GLY A 150 -13.28 19.37 25.83
CA GLY A 150 -13.73 20.76 25.86
C GLY A 150 -12.74 21.72 25.21
N ASN A 151 -12.43 22.82 25.89
CA ASN A 151 -11.53 23.87 25.40
C ASN A 151 -10.03 23.48 25.37
N THR A 152 -9.67 22.27 25.80
CA THR A 152 -8.30 21.75 25.80
C THR A 152 -8.02 20.82 24.61
N GLN A 153 -8.92 20.72 23.67
CA GLN A 153 -8.75 19.90 22.48
C GLN A 153 -7.56 20.39 21.66
N ARG A 154 -6.67 19.45 21.30
CA ARG A 154 -5.53 19.68 20.41
C ARG A 154 -5.37 18.53 19.43
N ILE A 155 -4.86 18.83 18.25
CA ILE A 155 -4.51 17.82 17.26
C ILE A 155 -3.15 17.20 17.63
N ARG A 156 -3.15 15.92 17.98
CA ARG A 156 -1.95 15.11 18.10
C ARG A 156 -1.54 14.68 16.70
N ARG A 157 -0.50 15.30 16.13
CA ARG A 157 0.01 14.94 14.81
C ARG A 157 0.75 13.60 14.85
N ARG A 158 0.49 12.76 13.85
CA ARG A 158 1.20 11.49 13.63
C ARG A 158 1.77 11.46 12.24
N SER A 159 2.82 10.65 12.02
CA SER A 159 3.22 10.27 10.67
C SER A 159 2.27 9.18 10.14
N PRO A 160 2.09 9.07 8.81
CA PRO A 160 1.32 7.96 8.22
C PRO A 160 1.80 6.58 8.69
N PHE A 161 3.11 6.39 8.79
CA PHE A 161 3.72 5.15 9.28
C PHE A 161 3.36 4.86 10.74
N LEU A 162 3.55 5.84 11.64
CA LEU A 162 3.26 5.67 13.07
C LEU A 162 1.76 5.41 13.32
N LEU A 163 0.88 6.07 12.55
CA LEU A 163 -0.56 5.85 12.62
C LEU A 163 -0.90 4.37 12.37
N VAL A 164 -0.35 3.79 11.30
CA VAL A 164 -0.59 2.39 10.93
C VAL A 164 -0.01 1.45 11.97
N GLN A 165 1.20 1.72 12.47
CA GLN A 165 1.84 0.91 13.51
C GLN A 165 1.04 0.93 14.82
N GLU A 166 0.60 2.11 15.28
CA GLU A 166 -0.24 2.22 16.47
C GLU A 166 -1.60 1.53 16.30
N PHE A 167 -2.16 1.54 15.08
CA PHE A 167 -3.40 0.84 14.78
C PHE A 167 -3.22 -0.67 14.87
N LEU A 168 -2.20 -1.24 14.21
CA LEU A 168 -1.91 -2.68 14.26
C LEU A 168 -1.71 -3.14 15.71
N ASN A 169 -0.91 -2.42 16.51
CA ASN A 169 -0.69 -2.75 17.92
C ASN A 169 -1.96 -2.69 18.78
N ALA A 170 -3.01 -2.03 18.33
CA ALA A 170 -4.28 -1.92 19.04
C ALA A 170 -5.35 -2.87 18.51
N SER A 171 -5.23 -3.36 17.29
CA SER A 171 -6.22 -4.19 16.61
C SER A 171 -5.90 -5.67 16.81
N GLU A 172 -6.89 -6.45 17.21
CA GLU A 172 -6.80 -7.92 17.27
C GLU A 172 -7.13 -8.58 15.92
N ASP A 173 -7.83 -7.86 15.04
CA ASP A 173 -8.36 -8.39 13.77
C ASP A 173 -7.43 -8.13 12.57
N SER A 174 -6.52 -7.18 12.69
CA SER A 174 -5.67 -6.74 11.58
C SER A 174 -4.23 -7.19 11.77
N LEU A 175 -3.80 -8.18 11.00
CA LEU A 175 -2.41 -8.67 11.01
C LEU A 175 -1.51 -7.89 10.06
N TRP A 176 -2.06 -7.37 8.98
CA TRP A 176 -1.34 -6.68 7.90
C TRP A 176 -1.88 -5.28 7.68
N ALA A 177 -1.02 -4.38 7.27
CA ALA A 177 -1.42 -3.03 6.87
C ALA A 177 -0.54 -2.49 5.75
N VAL A 178 -1.08 -1.49 5.05
CA VAL A 178 -0.38 -0.81 3.96
C VAL A 178 -0.35 0.69 4.22
N VAL A 179 0.82 1.30 3.99
CA VAL A 179 0.97 2.75 3.98
C VAL A 179 1.77 3.19 2.75
N THR A 180 1.25 4.16 2.01
CA THR A 180 1.89 4.64 0.79
C THR A 180 1.57 6.10 0.49
N ASN A 181 2.48 6.77 -0.20
CA ASN A 181 2.29 8.09 -0.79
C ASN A 181 2.42 8.07 -2.34
N GLY A 182 2.29 6.90 -2.95
CA GLY A 182 2.43 6.72 -4.39
C GLY A 182 3.88 6.64 -4.89
N LEU A 183 4.86 7.08 -4.10
CA LEU A 183 6.30 7.01 -4.42
C LEU A 183 7.03 5.99 -3.54
N LYS A 184 6.50 5.76 -2.34
CA LYS A 184 6.97 4.74 -1.40
C LYS A 184 5.78 3.89 -0.98
N PHE A 185 5.97 2.58 -0.94
CA PHE A 185 4.98 1.60 -0.54
C PHE A 185 5.55 0.76 0.60
N ARG A 186 4.84 0.71 1.72
CA ARG A 186 5.25 -0.11 2.86
C ARG A 186 4.13 -1.07 3.25
N VAL A 187 4.49 -2.32 3.40
CA VAL A 187 3.65 -3.33 4.02
C VAL A 187 4.16 -3.55 5.44
N LEU A 188 3.26 -3.51 6.39
CA LEU A 188 3.55 -3.76 7.80
C LEU A 188 2.82 -5.02 8.23
N ARG A 189 3.43 -5.72 9.17
CA ARG A 189 2.83 -6.86 9.85
C ARG A 189 2.91 -6.64 11.35
N ASP A 190 1.84 -6.97 12.05
CA ASP A 190 1.87 -7.11 13.50
C ASP A 190 2.72 -8.33 13.91
N ASN A 191 3.42 -8.23 15.04
CA ASN A 191 4.33 -9.29 15.53
C ASN A 191 3.66 -10.13 16.61
#